data_8a7a276a0b3a4df9a8474d3cdef04486
#
_entry.id   8a7a276a0b3a4df9a8474d3cdef04486
#
_cell.length_a   1.000
_cell.length_b   1.000
_cell.length_c   1.000
_cell.angle_alpha   90.00
_cell.angle_beta   90.00
_cell.angle_gamma   90.00
#
_symmetry.space_group_name_H-M   'P 1'
#
loop_
_entity.id
_entity.type
_entity.pdbx_description
1 polymer ?
#
loop_
_entity_poly.entity_id
_entity_poly.type
_entity_poly.pdbx_seq_one_letter_code
_entity_poly.pdbx_strand_id
1 'polypeptide(L)' 'MELKTLEEYKWSLNSEAFFFVDHHGFLCGSLSGEMLAANREQLNVMIEYLSGLRTEINR' A
#
# COMPACT_ATOMS: atom_id res chain seq x y z
N MET A 1 -10.74 8.94 15.67
CA MET A 1 -10.39 8.55 14.29
C MET A 1 -11.58 7.90 13.61
N GLU A 2 -11.87 8.34 12.43
CA GLU A 2 -12.99 7.80 11.68
C GLU A 2 -12.56 6.57 10.88
N LEU A 3 -13.47 5.59 10.84
CA LEU A 3 -13.22 4.41 10.04
C LEU A 3 -13.82 4.62 8.65
N LYS A 4 -13.02 4.29 7.65
CA LYS A 4 -13.50 4.39 6.27
C LYS A 4 -14.34 3.18 5.93
N THR A 5 -15.32 3.38 5.07
CA THR A 5 -16.02 2.25 4.48
C THR A 5 -15.05 1.56 3.51
N LEU A 6 -15.41 0.35 3.13
CA LEU A 6 -14.58 -0.39 2.19
C LEU A 6 -14.46 0.34 0.86
N GLU A 7 -15.53 0.98 0.42
CA GLU A 7 -15.50 1.73 -0.83
C GLU A 7 -14.61 2.95 -0.74
N GLU A 8 -14.67 3.65 0.38
CA GLU A 8 -13.80 4.80 0.59
C GLU A 8 -12.35 4.38 0.61
N TYR A 9 -12.08 3.24 1.22
CA TYR A 9 -10.73 2.73 1.28
C TYR A 9 -10.21 2.38 -0.11
N LYS A 10 -11.05 1.73 -0.91
CA LYS A 10 -10.67 1.40 -2.29
C LYS A 10 -10.41 2.66 -3.09
N TRP A 11 -11.24 3.67 -2.90
CA TRP A 11 -11.04 4.93 -3.59
C TRP A 11 -9.70 5.56 -3.20
N SER A 12 -9.36 5.50 -1.92
CA SER A 12 -8.10 6.05 -1.44
C SER A 12 -6.92 5.32 -2.06
N LEU A 13 -7.01 3.99 -2.18
CA LEU A 13 -5.95 3.23 -2.82
C LEU A 13 -5.79 3.61 -4.28
N ASN A 14 -6.92 3.74 -4.99
CA ASN A 14 -6.90 4.03 -6.41
C ASN A 14 -6.50 5.48 -6.72
N SER A 15 -6.70 6.37 -5.78
CA SER A 15 -6.36 7.78 -5.98
C SER A 15 -4.95 8.12 -5.51
N GLU A 16 -4.17 7.08 -5.16
CA GLU A 16 -2.78 7.26 -4.75
C GLU A 16 -2.64 8.04 -3.45
N ALA A 17 -3.63 7.89 -2.58
CA ALA A 17 -3.59 8.57 -1.28
C ALA A 17 -2.58 7.91 -0.34
N PHE A 18 -2.34 6.61 -0.48
CA PHE A 18 -1.41 5.88 0.38
C PHE A 18 -0.10 5.59 -0.31
N PHE A 19 -0.15 5.12 -1.53
CA PHE A 19 1.02 4.77 -2.31
C PHE A 19 0.86 5.28 -3.72
N PHE A 20 1.99 5.36 -4.41
CA PHE A 20 1.95 5.65 -5.84
C PHE A 20 3.21 5.05 -6.47
N VAL A 21 3.17 4.84 -7.77
CA VAL A 21 4.33 4.39 -8.53
C VAL A 21 4.91 5.61 -9.21
N ASP A 22 6.18 5.90 -8.91
CA ASP A 22 6.80 7.09 -9.49
C ASP A 22 7.22 6.81 -10.94
N HIS A 23 7.80 7.81 -11.59
CA HIS A 23 8.15 7.67 -13.00
C HIS A 23 9.32 6.73 -13.24
N HIS A 24 10.00 6.32 -12.19
CA HIS A 24 11.06 5.31 -12.29
C HIS A 24 10.50 3.90 -12.08
N GLY A 25 9.24 3.77 -11.74
CA GLY A 25 8.63 2.47 -11.52
C GLY A 25 8.76 1.97 -10.10
N PHE A 26 9.13 2.84 -9.15
CA PHE A 26 9.25 2.44 -7.75
C PHE A 26 7.95 2.73 -7.02
N LEU A 27 7.57 1.81 -6.14
CA LEU A 27 6.41 2.02 -5.29
C LEU A 27 6.83 2.88 -4.11
N CYS A 28 6.16 4.01 -3.93
CA CYS A 28 6.50 4.97 -2.89
C CYS A 28 5.29 5.27 -2.03
N GLY A 29 5.56 5.64 -0.77
CA GLY A 29 4.50 6.09 0.12
C GLY A 29 4.14 7.54 -0.18
N SER A 30 2.84 7.83 -0.23
CA SER A 30 2.40 9.17 -0.61
C SER A 30 2.74 10.22 0.43
N LEU A 31 2.72 9.83 1.69
CA LEU A 31 2.97 10.80 2.76
C LEU A 31 4.43 11.20 2.86
N SER A 32 5.32 10.23 2.86
CA SER A 32 6.74 10.49 3.08
C SER A 32 7.54 10.53 1.78
N GLY A 33 6.98 10.01 0.70
CA GLY A 33 7.73 9.88 -0.55
C GLY A 33 8.79 8.81 -0.49
N GLU A 34 8.77 7.99 0.56
CA GLU A 34 9.79 6.99 0.76
C GLU A 34 9.55 5.79 -0.17
N MET A 35 10.63 5.28 -0.76
CA MET A 35 10.53 4.13 -1.63
C MET A 35 10.23 2.87 -0.80
N LEU A 36 9.17 2.18 -1.15
CA LEU A 36 8.75 0.98 -0.42
C LEU A 36 9.15 -0.29 -1.16
N ALA A 37 9.11 -0.28 -2.47
CA ALA A 37 9.49 -1.43 -3.27
C ALA A 37 10.07 -0.94 -4.58
N ALA A 38 11.23 -1.47 -4.94
CA ALA A 38 11.95 -1.00 -6.12
C ALA A 38 11.69 -1.86 -7.35
N ASN A 39 11.14 -3.06 -7.17
CA ASN A 39 10.92 -3.95 -8.29
C ASN A 39 9.80 -4.92 -7.95
N ARG A 40 9.48 -5.76 -8.94
CA ARG A 40 8.37 -6.69 -8.79
C ARG A 40 8.64 -7.74 -7.70
N GLU A 41 9.89 -8.18 -7.57
CA GLU A 41 10.23 -9.17 -6.56
C GLU A 41 10.02 -8.62 -5.16
N GLN A 42 10.45 -7.39 -4.94
CA GLN A 42 10.25 -6.76 -3.64
C GLN A 42 8.77 -6.55 -3.36
N LEU A 43 8.01 -6.20 -4.37
CA LEU A 43 6.57 -6.04 -4.20
C LEU A 43 5.91 -7.37 -3.83
N ASN A 44 6.35 -8.46 -4.45
CA ASN A 44 5.81 -9.78 -4.12
C ASN A 44 6.10 -10.15 -2.68
N VAL A 45 7.30 -9.88 -2.20
CA VAL A 45 7.65 -10.13 -0.80
C VAL A 45 6.77 -9.29 0.12
N MET A 46 6.53 -8.04 -0.26
CA MET A 46 5.69 -7.16 0.53
C MET A 46 4.26 -7.68 0.59
N ILE A 47 3.76 -8.19 -0.53
CA ILE A 47 2.42 -8.76 -0.57
C ILE A 47 2.31 -9.96 0.35
N GLU A 48 3.33 -10.82 0.34
CA GLU A 48 3.35 -11.97 1.23
C GLU A 48 3.35 -11.56 2.69
N TYR A 49 4.15 -10.56 3.02
CA TYR A 49 4.23 -10.07 4.38
C TYR A 49 2.89 -9.51 4.82
N LEU A 50 2.26 -8.72 3.97
CA LEU A 50 0.96 -8.14 4.29
C LEU A 50 -0.11 -9.20 4.42
N SER A 51 -0.02 -10.26 3.61
CA SER A 51 -0.97 -11.37 3.73
C SER A 51 -0.85 -12.03 5.10
N GLY A 52 0.36 -12.12 5.64
CA GLY A 52 0.56 -12.69 6.97
C GLY A 52 -0.04 -11.82 8.06
N LEU A 53 -0.06 -10.52 7.85
CA LEU A 53 -0.64 -9.61 8.84
C LEU A 53 -2.15 -9.73 8.93
N ARG A 54 -2.75 -10.36 7.93
CA ARG A 54 -4.20 -10.48 7.89
C ARG A 54 -4.75 -11.17 9.13
N THR A 55 -4.01 -12.12 9.68
CA THR A 55 -4.44 -12.84 10.87
C THR A 55 -4.20 -12.06 12.16
N GLU A 56 -3.38 -11.02 12.09
CA GLU A 56 -3.06 -10.23 13.27
C GLU A 56 -3.90 -8.97 13.39
N ILE A 57 -4.54 -8.59 12.31
CA ILE A 57 -5.39 -7.42 12.34
C ILE A 57 -6.79 -7.83 12.77
N ASN A 58 -7.35 -7.02 13.63
CA ASN A 58 -8.65 -7.26 14.20
C ASN A 58 -9.70 -6.96 13.17
N ARG A 59 -10.05 -7.90 12.37
CA ARG A 59 -11.10 -7.76 11.41
C ARG A 59 -11.25 -6.45 10.77
#